data_659f04d976061d4edeae103e1185dad8
#
_entry.id   659f04d976061d4edeae103e1185dad8
#
_cell.length_a   1.000
_cell.length_b   1.000
_cell.length_c   1.000
_cell.angle_alpha   90.00
_cell.angle_beta   90.00
_cell.angle_gamma   90.00
#
_symmetry.space_group_name_H-M   'P 1'
#
loop_
_entity.id
_entity.type
_entity.pdbx_description
1 polymer ?
#
loop_
_entity_poly.entity_id
_entity_poly.type
_entity_poly.pdbx_seq_one_letter_code
_entity_poly.pdbx_strand_id
1 'polypeptide(L)'
;MKPSRIEIVVDFADCDPARIVYYPRFFDWFDRATERLFRDRGLPWAQMFADYKLAGLPIVDASAQFKGASRFGDAITVESWISEWRGKVFVVEHRVRKGDKVLVEGRELRVWGLRDPKDPEGVKAGPVPPEVIARFES
;
A
#
# COMPACT_ATOMS: atom_id res chain seq x y z
N MET A 1 -13.12 1.75 10.26
CA MET A 1 -12.87 1.42 8.82
C MET A 1 -12.54 -0.05 8.66
N LYS A 2 -13.12 -0.69 7.65
CA LYS A 2 -12.85 -2.10 7.37
C LYS A 2 -11.57 -2.24 6.55
N PRO A 3 -10.55 -3.01 7.01
CA PRO A 3 -9.33 -3.21 6.22
C PRO A 3 -9.59 -3.97 4.92
N SER A 4 -8.84 -3.66 3.89
CA SER A 4 -8.74 -4.51 2.70
C SER A 4 -7.71 -5.61 2.95
N ARG A 5 -7.85 -6.71 2.23
CA ARG A 5 -6.99 -7.89 2.41
C ARG A 5 -6.54 -8.44 1.07
N ILE A 6 -5.29 -8.84 1.00
CA ILE A 6 -4.79 -9.69 -0.08
C ILE A 6 -4.18 -10.95 0.52
N GLU A 7 -4.35 -12.05 -0.20
CA GLU A 7 -3.77 -13.33 0.18
C GLU A 7 -2.52 -13.56 -0.66
N ILE A 8 -1.45 -13.99 -0.02
CA ILE A 8 -0.18 -14.30 -0.68
C ILE A 8 0.26 -15.69 -0.26
N VAL A 9 0.62 -16.52 -1.24
CA VAL A 9 1.35 -17.76 -0.99
C VAL A 9 2.80 -17.46 -1.31
N VAL A 10 3.68 -17.66 -0.35
CA VAL A 10 5.10 -17.33 -0.49
C VAL A 10 5.74 -18.28 -1.50
N ASP A 11 6.29 -17.73 -2.58
CA ASP A 11 7.02 -18.47 -3.60
C ASP A 11 8.47 -18.69 -3.21
N PHE A 12 9.10 -19.70 -3.78
CA PHE A 12 10.52 -19.94 -3.58
C PHE A 12 11.35 -18.70 -3.94
N ALA A 13 10.99 -18.01 -5.02
CA ALA A 13 11.68 -16.79 -5.47
C ALA A 13 11.59 -15.62 -4.49
N ASP A 14 10.66 -15.67 -3.55
CA ASP A 14 10.51 -14.62 -2.54
C ASP A 14 11.48 -14.79 -1.37
N CYS A 15 12.20 -15.90 -1.31
CA CYS A 15 13.02 -16.25 -0.16
C CYS A 15 14.51 -16.01 -0.42
N ASP A 16 15.24 -15.74 0.65
CA ASP A 16 16.70 -15.60 0.64
C ASP A 16 17.38 -16.90 1.11
N PRO A 17 18.76 -16.95 1.14
CA PRO A 17 19.46 -18.15 1.60
C PRO A 17 19.14 -18.59 3.01
N ALA A 18 18.58 -17.73 3.86
CA ALA A 18 18.10 -18.10 5.20
C ALA A 18 16.76 -18.85 5.16
N ARG A 19 16.19 -19.03 3.96
CA ARG A 19 14.92 -19.73 3.70
C ARG A 19 13.70 -19.02 4.29
N ILE A 20 13.80 -17.72 4.49
CA ILE A 20 12.68 -16.87 4.87
C ILE A 20 12.48 -15.82 3.79
N VAL A 21 11.31 -15.19 3.80
CA VAL A 21 11.02 -14.11 2.85
C VAL A 21 12.12 -13.05 2.90
N TYR A 22 12.67 -12.72 1.74
CA TYR A 22 13.61 -11.61 1.60
C TYR A 22 12.87 -10.30 1.84
N TYR A 23 13.31 -9.52 2.82
CA TYR A 23 12.53 -8.42 3.40
C TYR A 23 11.97 -7.39 2.39
N PRO A 24 12.64 -7.06 1.26
CA PRO A 24 12.05 -6.11 0.30
C PRO A 24 10.76 -6.61 -0.33
N ARG A 25 10.50 -7.92 -0.34
CA ARG A 25 9.26 -8.48 -0.86
C ARG A 25 8.05 -7.96 -0.12
N PHE A 26 8.17 -7.70 1.18
CA PHE A 26 7.07 -7.13 1.95
C PHE A 26 6.69 -5.75 1.43
N PHE A 27 7.64 -4.95 1.01
CA PHE A 27 7.35 -3.62 0.45
C PHE A 27 6.68 -3.72 -0.93
N ASP A 28 7.05 -4.69 -1.76
CA ASP A 28 6.32 -4.99 -3.00
C ASP A 28 4.86 -5.36 -2.70
N TRP A 29 4.66 -6.19 -1.69
CA TRP A 29 3.31 -6.63 -1.30
C TRP A 29 2.49 -5.49 -0.69
N PHE A 30 3.12 -4.58 0.04
CA PHE A 30 2.45 -3.38 0.56
C PHE A 30 1.96 -2.49 -0.59
N ASP A 31 2.75 -2.32 -1.62
CA ASP A 31 2.36 -1.55 -2.80
C ASP A 31 1.13 -2.17 -3.48
N ARG A 32 1.16 -3.49 -3.67
CA ARG A 32 0.01 -4.23 -4.21
C ARG A 32 -1.22 -4.12 -3.31
N ALA A 33 -1.01 -4.19 -2.01
CA ALA A 33 -2.10 -4.10 -1.03
C ALA A 33 -2.73 -2.69 -1.02
N THR A 34 -1.94 -1.66 -1.20
CA THR A 34 -2.44 -0.28 -1.30
C THR A 34 -3.29 -0.10 -2.56
N GLU A 35 -2.85 -0.61 -3.70
CA GLU A 35 -3.67 -0.59 -4.92
C GLU A 35 -4.99 -1.32 -4.71
N ARG A 36 -4.95 -2.48 -4.08
CA ARG A 36 -6.16 -3.25 -3.80
C ARG A 36 -7.10 -2.49 -2.84
N LEU A 37 -6.56 -1.81 -1.85
CA LEU A 37 -7.34 -1.00 -0.92
C LEU A 37 -8.16 0.06 -1.67
N PHE A 38 -7.53 0.77 -2.60
CA PHE A 38 -8.23 1.77 -3.41
C PHE A 38 -9.25 1.12 -4.34
N ARG A 39 -8.90 0.01 -4.97
CA ARG A 39 -9.80 -0.71 -5.86
C ARG A 39 -11.05 -1.20 -5.13
N ASP A 40 -10.90 -1.71 -3.92
CA ASP A 40 -12.01 -2.17 -3.08
C ASP A 40 -12.95 -1.02 -2.68
N ARG A 41 -12.47 0.21 -2.73
CA ARG A 41 -13.26 1.43 -2.44
C ARG A 41 -13.84 2.07 -3.69
N GLY A 42 -13.79 1.37 -4.81
CA GLY A 42 -14.31 1.90 -6.08
C GLY A 42 -13.40 2.91 -6.75
N LEU A 43 -12.12 2.88 -6.42
CA LEU A 43 -11.09 3.79 -6.94
C LEU A 43 -9.95 3.01 -7.61
N PRO A 44 -10.21 2.21 -8.67
CA PRO A 44 -9.13 1.52 -9.37
C PRO A 44 -8.17 2.54 -9.96
N TRP A 45 -6.88 2.33 -9.77
CA TRP A 45 -5.87 3.35 -10.06
C TRP A 45 -5.85 3.80 -11.52
N ALA A 46 -6.05 2.90 -12.47
CA ALA A 46 -6.07 3.29 -13.88
C ALA A 46 -7.12 4.37 -14.15
N GLN A 47 -8.33 4.21 -13.59
CA GLN A 47 -9.41 5.16 -13.74
C GLN A 47 -9.21 6.40 -12.86
N MET A 48 -8.80 6.19 -11.60
CA MET A 48 -8.59 7.29 -10.64
C MET A 48 -7.50 8.25 -11.13
N PHE A 49 -6.40 7.72 -11.64
CA PHE A 49 -5.30 8.56 -12.14
C PHE A 49 -5.75 9.40 -13.33
N ALA A 50 -6.58 8.83 -14.22
CA ALA A 50 -7.15 9.58 -15.33
C ALA A 50 -8.13 10.65 -14.86
N ASP A 51 -9.05 10.30 -13.97
CA ASP A 51 -10.12 11.20 -13.50
C ASP A 51 -9.56 12.39 -12.72
N TYR A 52 -8.53 12.19 -11.92
CA TYR A 52 -7.96 13.23 -11.06
C TYR A 52 -6.64 13.81 -11.59
N LYS A 53 -6.25 13.42 -12.79
CA LYS A 53 -4.99 13.89 -13.43
C LYS A 53 -3.77 13.65 -12.55
N LEU A 54 -3.70 12.43 -11.98
CA LEU A 54 -2.57 12.05 -11.14
C LEU A 54 -1.43 11.51 -11.99
N ALA A 55 -0.21 11.87 -11.60
CA ALA A 55 1.00 11.19 -12.06
C ALA A 55 1.19 9.88 -11.29
N GLY A 56 0.71 9.85 -10.04
CA GLY A 56 0.77 8.67 -9.20
C GLY A 56 0.56 9.01 -7.74
N LEU A 57 0.82 8.02 -6.88
CA LEU A 57 0.79 8.17 -5.43
C LEU A 57 2.17 7.83 -4.87
N PRO A 58 3.17 8.69 -5.13
CA PRO A 58 4.55 8.36 -4.75
C PRO A 58 4.72 8.19 -3.25
N ILE A 59 5.59 7.26 -2.89
CA ILE A 59 5.94 6.98 -1.50
C ILE A 59 7.09 7.92 -1.11
N VAL A 60 6.91 8.63 -0.01
CA VAL A 60 7.96 9.52 0.53
C VAL A 60 8.57 8.96 1.81
N ASP A 61 7.92 7.99 2.44
CA ASP A 61 8.45 7.27 3.58
C ASP A 61 7.82 5.88 3.63
N ALA A 62 8.63 4.89 3.91
CA ALA A 62 8.16 3.52 4.07
C ALA A 62 8.95 2.86 5.18
N SER A 63 8.26 2.16 6.07
CA SER A 63 8.89 1.48 7.19
C SER A 63 8.16 0.18 7.50
N ALA A 64 8.87 -0.72 8.17
CA ALA A 64 8.28 -1.97 8.61
C ALA A 64 8.99 -2.48 9.86
N GLN A 65 8.22 -3.16 10.71
CA GLN A 65 8.73 -3.89 11.86
C GLN A 65 8.51 -5.38 11.62
N PHE A 66 9.57 -6.14 11.65
CA PHE A 66 9.55 -7.57 11.36
C PHE A 66 9.54 -8.34 12.68
N LYS A 67 8.38 -8.95 12.98
CA LYS A 67 8.13 -9.63 14.26
C LYS A 67 8.20 -11.14 14.16
N GLY A 68 8.15 -11.68 12.94
CA GLY A 68 8.24 -13.10 12.69
C GLY A 68 8.59 -13.37 11.23
N ALA A 69 9.05 -14.59 10.96
CA ALA A 69 9.47 -14.99 9.62
C ALA A 69 8.34 -15.68 8.85
N SER A 70 8.31 -15.47 7.55
CA SER A 70 7.50 -16.25 6.61
C SER A 70 8.43 -17.10 5.75
N ARG A 71 7.97 -18.27 5.37
CA ARG A 71 8.76 -19.26 4.63
C ARG A 71 8.07 -19.67 3.35
N PHE A 72 8.82 -20.27 2.46
CA PHE A 72 8.29 -20.84 1.23
C PHE A 72 7.07 -21.73 1.52
N GLY A 73 6.01 -21.48 0.77
CA GLY A 73 4.75 -22.24 0.90
C GLY A 73 3.78 -21.70 1.93
N ASP A 74 4.20 -20.75 2.77
CA ASP A 74 3.29 -20.15 3.74
C ASP A 74 2.19 -19.34 3.02
N ALA A 75 0.97 -19.46 3.53
CA ALA A 75 -0.14 -18.62 3.14
C ALA A 75 -0.24 -17.48 4.16
N ILE A 76 -0.07 -16.25 3.69
CA ILE A 76 -0.12 -15.06 4.52
C ILE A 76 -1.15 -14.07 4.00
N THR A 77 -1.65 -13.22 4.89
CA THR A 77 -2.64 -12.19 4.57
C THR A 77 -2.03 -10.83 4.85
N VAL A 78 -2.14 -9.91 3.90
CA VAL A 78 -1.80 -8.50 4.13
C VAL A 78 -3.09 -7.72 4.29
N GLU A 79 -3.29 -7.18 5.48
CA GLU A 79 -4.42 -6.29 5.80
C GLU A 79 -3.94 -4.85 5.69
N SER A 80 -4.76 -3.98 5.05
CA SER A 80 -4.37 -2.60 4.79
C SER A 80 -5.51 -1.65 5.03
N TRP A 81 -5.20 -0.48 5.56
CA TRP A 81 -6.15 0.60 5.81
C TRP A 81 -5.43 1.94 5.80
N ILE A 82 -6.18 3.02 5.67
CA ILE A 82 -5.63 4.36 5.79
C ILE A 82 -5.88 4.85 7.22
N SER A 83 -4.80 5.16 7.93
CA SER A 83 -4.87 5.60 9.33
C SER A 83 -4.99 7.12 9.47
N GLU A 84 -4.54 7.88 8.47
CA GLU A 84 -4.51 9.33 8.57
C GLU A 84 -4.51 9.99 7.20
N TRP A 85 -5.27 11.07 7.07
CA TRP A 85 -5.24 11.98 5.92
C TRP A 85 -4.64 13.31 6.38
N ARG A 86 -3.55 13.74 5.75
CA ARG A 86 -2.81 14.95 6.11
C ARG A 86 -2.81 16.00 4.99
N GLY A 87 -3.97 16.25 4.39
CA GLY A 87 -4.07 17.21 3.30
C GLY A 87 -3.55 16.65 1.97
N LYS A 88 -2.29 16.84 1.69
CA LYS A 88 -1.65 16.40 0.43
C LYS A 88 -1.01 15.01 0.54
N VAL A 89 -0.96 14.46 1.72
CA VAL A 89 -0.36 13.15 1.99
C VAL A 89 -1.31 12.31 2.82
N PHE A 90 -1.10 11.01 2.80
CA PHE A 90 -1.88 10.07 3.60
C PHE A 90 -1.03 8.90 4.03
N VAL A 91 -1.44 8.27 5.12
CA VAL A 91 -0.72 7.17 5.74
C VAL A 91 -1.48 5.87 5.50
N VAL A 92 -0.82 4.90 4.90
CA VAL A 92 -1.36 3.55 4.73
C VAL A 92 -0.67 2.63 5.73
N GLU A 93 -1.46 1.93 6.53
CA GLU A 93 -0.96 0.92 7.45
C GLU A 93 -1.15 -0.47 6.84
N HIS A 94 -0.21 -1.35 7.10
CA HIS A 94 -0.25 -2.73 6.65
C HIS A 94 0.05 -3.67 7.82
N ARG A 95 -0.61 -4.81 7.82
CA ARG A 95 -0.36 -5.86 8.80
C ARG A 95 -0.33 -7.21 8.09
N VAL A 96 0.79 -7.89 8.19
CA VAL A 96 0.95 -9.22 7.62
C VAL A 96 0.69 -10.26 8.70
N ARG A 97 -0.24 -11.18 8.40
CA ARG A 97 -0.62 -12.26 9.31
C ARG A 97 -0.39 -13.61 8.69
N LYS A 98 0.00 -14.56 9.53
CA LYS A 98 -0.11 -15.99 9.24
C LYS A 98 -1.07 -16.56 10.27
N GLY A 99 -2.32 -16.85 9.85
CA GLY A 99 -3.38 -17.13 10.81
C GLY A 99 -3.59 -15.95 11.76
N ASP A 100 -3.55 -16.19 13.05
CA ASP A 100 -3.70 -15.15 14.07
C ASP A 100 -2.38 -14.43 14.43
N LYS A 101 -1.26 -14.94 13.91
CA LYS A 101 0.05 -14.38 14.25
C LYS A 101 0.39 -13.21 13.34
N VAL A 102 0.70 -12.06 13.94
CA VAL A 102 1.21 -10.89 13.21
C VAL A 102 2.71 -11.07 12.97
N LEU A 103 3.11 -11.05 11.71
CA LEU A 103 4.50 -11.24 11.31
C LEU A 103 5.21 -9.93 11.00
N VAL A 104 4.50 -8.99 10.39
CA VAL A 104 5.07 -7.70 9.98
C VAL A 104 4.02 -6.61 10.15
N GLU A 105 4.46 -5.45 10.61
CA GLU A 105 3.66 -4.23 10.58
C GLU A 105 4.38 -3.21 9.72
N GLY A 106 3.70 -2.71 8.70
CA GLY A 106 4.27 -1.79 7.72
C GLY A 106 3.51 -0.48 7.65
N ARG A 107 4.17 0.53 7.12
CA ARG A 107 3.61 1.86 7.01
C ARG A 107 4.17 2.55 5.78
N GLU A 108 3.29 3.21 5.02
CA GLU A 108 3.67 4.02 3.87
C GLU A 108 3.10 5.42 4.05
N LEU A 109 3.91 6.43 3.77
CA LEU A 109 3.45 7.80 3.62
C LEU A 109 3.45 8.11 2.13
N ARG A 110 2.28 8.38 1.56
CA ARG A 110 2.10 8.64 0.14
C ARG A 110 1.60 10.04 -0.12
N VAL A 111 2.00 10.58 -1.26
CA VAL A 111 1.60 11.92 -1.72
C VAL A 111 0.49 11.78 -2.77
N TRP A 112 -0.50 12.67 -2.73
CA TRP A 112 -1.46 12.83 -3.80
C TRP A 112 -0.75 13.60 -4.92
N GLY A 113 -0.23 12.86 -5.87
CA GLY A 113 0.72 13.36 -6.86
C GLY A 113 0.07 13.74 -8.17
N LEU A 114 -0.25 15.02 -8.33
CA LEU A 114 -0.81 15.55 -9.57
C LEU A 114 0.24 15.63 -10.66
N ARG A 115 -0.19 15.51 -11.92
CA ARG A 115 0.66 15.83 -13.06
C ARG A 115 0.98 17.32 -13.02
N ASP A 116 2.26 17.65 -13.24
CA ASP A 116 2.67 19.04 -13.33
C ASP A 116 2.50 19.51 -14.79
N PRO A 117 1.63 20.49 -15.06
CA PRO A 117 1.44 21.00 -16.44
C PRO A 117 2.70 21.63 -17.03
N LYS A 118 3.65 22.05 -16.18
CA LYS A 118 4.88 22.71 -16.60
C LYS A 118 6.04 21.75 -16.82
N ASP A 119 5.93 20.50 -16.32
CA ASP A 119 6.97 19.50 -16.41
C ASP A 119 6.33 18.13 -16.63
N PRO A 120 6.41 17.55 -17.85
CA PRO A 120 5.80 16.26 -18.14
C PRO A 120 6.32 15.11 -17.26
N GLU A 121 7.51 15.27 -16.69
CA GLU A 121 8.11 14.28 -15.79
C GLU A 121 7.94 14.65 -14.32
N GLY A 122 7.35 15.81 -14.04
CA GLY A 122 7.18 16.32 -12.69
C GLY A 122 5.91 15.85 -12.01
N VAL A 123 5.97 15.80 -10.69
CA VAL A 123 4.84 15.50 -9.82
C VAL A 123 4.64 16.67 -8.88
N LYS A 124 3.41 17.16 -8.81
CA LYS A 124 3.04 18.26 -7.94
C LYS A 124 2.09 17.75 -6.85
N ALA A 125 2.44 17.92 -5.59
CA ALA A 125 1.55 17.55 -4.49
C ALA A 125 0.30 18.44 -4.49
N GLY A 126 -0.86 17.81 -4.34
CA GLY A 126 -2.13 18.50 -4.21
C GLY A 126 -2.98 17.92 -3.10
N PRO A 127 -4.03 18.63 -2.68
CA PRO A 127 -4.92 18.13 -1.63
C PRO A 127 -5.71 16.92 -2.12
N VAL A 128 -5.86 15.93 -1.24
CA VAL A 128 -6.72 14.79 -1.54
C VAL A 128 -8.18 15.27 -1.59
N PRO A 129 -8.92 14.98 -2.67
CA PRO A 129 -10.32 15.43 -2.76
C PRO A 129 -11.19 14.83 -1.65
N PRO A 130 -12.13 15.62 -1.09
CA PRO A 130 -13.02 15.12 -0.03
C PRO A 130 -13.82 13.88 -0.43
N GLU A 131 -14.25 13.77 -1.68
CA GLU A 131 -15.01 12.60 -2.15
C GLU A 131 -14.15 11.33 -2.22
N VAL A 132 -12.84 11.47 -2.38
CA VAL A 132 -11.92 10.33 -2.29
C VAL A 132 -11.81 9.88 -0.85
N ILE A 133 -11.58 10.82 0.06
CA ILE A 133 -11.50 10.52 1.50
C ILE A 133 -12.78 9.83 1.98
N ALA A 134 -13.94 10.29 1.54
CA ALA A 134 -15.23 9.74 1.92
C ALA A 134 -15.37 8.25 1.56
N ARG A 135 -14.69 7.79 0.51
CA ARG A 135 -14.71 6.37 0.12
C ARG A 135 -14.11 5.44 1.16
N PHE A 136 -13.30 5.98 2.06
CA PHE A 136 -12.60 5.20 3.09
C PHE A 136 -13.22 5.30 4.47
N GLU A 137 -14.28 6.07 4.63
CA GLU A 137 -14.90 6.36 5.94
C GLU A 137 -16.04 5.43 6.32
N SER A 138 -16.35 4.44 5.50
CA SER A 138 -17.45 3.52 5.83
C SER A 138 -17.03 2.34 6.70
#